data_93f81ccb64deb641f756f631802ee5e0
#
_entry.id   93f81ccb64deb641f756f631802ee5e0
#
_cell.length_a   1.000
_cell.length_b   1.000
_cell.length_c   1.000
_cell.angle_alpha   90.00
_cell.angle_beta   90.00
_cell.angle_gamma   90.00
#
_symmetry.space_group_name_H-M   'P 1'
#
loop_
_entity.id
_entity.type
_entity.pdbx_description
1 polymer ?
#
loop_
_entity_poly.entity_id
_entity_poly.type
_entity_poly.pdbx_seq_one_letter_code
_entity_poly.pdbx_strand_id
1 'polypeptide(L)' 'MKLFNRKPKDKIKVATAFTLKGLTKQVIRLEQKGFIKQGEIQRDTLEGTTMAYKQAMIKKASE' A
#
# COMPACT_ATOMS: atom_id res chain seq x y z
N MET A 1 -1.16 -2.33 34.42
CA MET A 1 -1.27 -2.55 33.81
C MET A 1 -0.81 -2.64 33.02
N LYS A 2 -0.78 -2.86 32.32
CA LYS A 2 -0.49 -2.90 31.51
C LYS A 2 -0.54 -2.82 30.74
N LEU A 3 -0.34 -2.84 30.50
CA LEU A 3 -0.61 -2.59 29.71
C LEU A 3 -0.43 -2.87 28.63
N PHE A 4 0.01 -2.81 28.22
CA PHE A 4 -0.03 -2.80 26.92
C PHE A 4 1.13 -3.20 26.29
N ASN A 5 1.50 -4.26 26.34
CA ASN A 5 2.47 -4.76 25.53
C ASN A 5 1.98 -5.11 24.23
N ARG A 6 1.52 -4.13 23.51
CA ARG A 6 1.17 -4.42 22.21
C ARG A 6 2.34 -4.51 21.36
N LYS A 7 2.49 -5.57 20.63
CA LYS A 7 3.47 -5.61 19.57
C LYS A 7 3.07 -4.63 18.48
N PRO A 8 4.02 -3.94 17.87
CA PRO A 8 3.71 -3.06 16.75
C PRO A 8 3.01 -3.84 15.64
N LYS A 9 2.04 -3.23 15.02
CA LYS A 9 1.32 -3.86 13.93
C LYS A 9 1.89 -3.40 12.61
N ASP A 10 1.89 -4.29 11.64
CA ASP A 10 2.28 -3.92 10.30
C ASP A 10 1.30 -2.89 9.77
N LYS A 11 1.82 -1.97 9.00
CA LYS A 11 0.98 -0.96 8.35
C LYS A 11 0.73 -1.34 6.92
N ILE A 12 -0.50 -1.21 6.48
CA ILE A 12 -0.87 -1.55 5.12
C ILE A 12 -1.45 -0.31 4.46
N LYS A 13 -0.96 -0.02 3.27
CA LYS A 13 -1.49 1.05 2.44
C LYS A 13 -1.66 0.53 1.04
N VAL A 14 -2.62 1.07 0.33
CA VAL A 14 -2.88 0.69 -1.05
C VAL A 14 -2.56 1.88 -1.93
N ALA A 15 -1.58 1.71 -2.81
CA ALA A 15 -1.29 2.72 -3.80
C ALA A 15 -2.32 2.60 -4.91
N THR A 16 -2.89 3.73 -5.32
CA THR A 16 -3.94 3.75 -6.33
C THR A 16 -3.64 4.85 -7.32
N ALA A 17 -3.81 4.55 -8.60
CA ALA A 17 -3.61 5.55 -9.64
C ALA A 17 -4.38 5.12 -10.88
N PHE A 18 -4.66 6.09 -11.75
CA PHE A 18 -5.37 5.80 -12.99
C PHE A 18 -4.46 5.28 -14.09
N THR A 19 -3.15 5.44 -13.94
CA THR A 19 -2.20 4.97 -14.93
C THR A 19 -1.09 4.19 -14.23
N LEU A 20 -0.40 3.36 -15.01
CA LEU A 20 0.71 2.60 -14.45
C LEU A 20 1.85 3.53 -14.03
N LYS A 21 2.08 4.60 -14.79
CA LYS A 21 3.12 5.55 -14.40
C LYS A 21 2.79 6.21 -13.07
N GLY A 22 1.54 6.60 -12.89
CA GLY A 22 1.12 7.18 -11.63
C GLY A 22 1.23 6.20 -10.49
N LEU A 23 0.86 4.94 -10.74
CA LEU A 23 0.97 3.90 -9.73
C LEU A 23 2.43 3.69 -9.33
N THR A 24 3.33 3.64 -10.33
CA THR A 24 4.74 3.46 -10.06
C THR A 24 5.27 4.58 -9.16
N LYS A 25 4.86 5.81 -9.41
CA LYS A 25 5.29 6.93 -8.57
C LYS A 25 4.79 6.78 -7.14
N GLN A 26 3.55 6.35 -6.97
CA GLN A 26 3.01 6.14 -5.64
C GLN A 26 3.75 5.03 -4.92
N VAL A 27 4.04 3.94 -5.64
CA VAL A 27 4.77 2.81 -5.07
C VAL A 27 6.15 3.25 -4.62
N ILE A 28 6.85 4.02 -5.47
CA ILE A 28 8.18 4.50 -5.12
C ILE A 28 8.13 5.35 -3.85
N ARG A 29 7.15 6.21 -3.74
CA ARG A 29 7.00 7.04 -2.54
C ARG A 29 6.84 6.19 -1.29
N LEU A 30 6.00 5.15 -1.40
CA LEU A 30 5.78 4.27 -0.26
C LEU A 30 7.03 3.45 0.04
N GLU A 31 7.76 3.04 -0.99
CA GLU A 31 9.01 2.32 -0.77
C GLU A 31 10.02 3.20 -0.03
N GLN A 32 10.05 4.47 -0.33
CA GLN A 32 10.93 5.39 0.38
C GLN A 32 10.57 5.53 1.84
N LYS A 33 9.33 5.24 2.18
CA LYS A 33 8.88 5.27 3.57
C LYS A 33 9.03 3.92 4.26
N GLY A 34 9.57 2.93 3.56
CA GLY A 34 9.79 1.63 4.15
C GLY A 34 8.76 0.58 3.79
N PHE A 35 7.80 0.92 2.94
CA PHE A 35 6.81 -0.05 2.51
C PHE A 35 7.38 -0.92 1.40
N ILE A 36 6.88 -2.15 1.31
CA ILE A 36 7.26 -3.07 0.24
C ILE A 36 5.99 -3.53 -0.46
N LYS A 37 6.15 -3.91 -1.71
CA LYS A 37 5.02 -4.41 -2.48
C LYS A 37 4.55 -5.73 -1.92
N GLN A 38 3.23 -5.89 -1.85
CA GLN A 38 2.63 -7.13 -1.42
C GLN A 38 1.65 -7.57 -2.49
N GLY A 39 1.96 -8.66 -3.14
CA GLY A 39 1.11 -9.17 -4.21
C GLY A 39 1.33 -8.43 -5.50
N GLU A 40 0.44 -8.66 -6.43
CA GLU A 40 0.56 -8.09 -7.77
C GLU A 40 -0.30 -6.87 -7.93
N ILE A 41 -0.01 -6.10 -8.97
CA ILE A 41 -0.84 -4.95 -9.31
C ILE A 41 -2.21 -5.45 -9.74
N GLN A 42 -3.24 -4.87 -9.18
CA GLN A 42 -4.60 -5.21 -9.52
C GLN A 42 -5.26 -4.06 -10.25
N ARG A 43 -6.13 -4.39 -11.17
CA ARG A 43 -6.93 -3.39 -11.84
C ARG A 43 -8.35 -3.49 -11.34
N ASP A 44 -8.95 -2.37 -11.09
CA ASP A 44 -10.30 -2.33 -10.58
C ASP A 44 -11.01 -1.13 -11.17
N THR A 45 -12.32 -1.15 -11.13
CA THR A 45 -13.10 -0.06 -11.66
C THR A 45 -13.56 0.83 -10.52
N LEU A 46 -13.19 2.10 -10.57
CA LEU A 46 -13.66 3.05 -9.60
C LEU A 46 -14.99 3.61 -10.05
N GLU A 47 -15.97 3.58 -9.16
CA GLU A 47 -17.30 4.10 -9.42
C GLU A 47 -17.95 3.51 -10.66
N GLY A 48 -17.53 2.30 -11.02
CA GLY A 48 -18.19 1.58 -12.11
C GLY A 48 -17.79 1.98 -13.51
N THR A 49 -17.02 3.03 -13.68
CA THR A 49 -16.68 3.49 -15.02
C THR A 49 -15.21 3.74 -15.25
N THR A 50 -14.46 4.09 -14.22
CA THR A 50 -13.06 4.47 -14.37
C THR A 50 -12.17 3.34 -13.90
N MET A 51 -11.27 2.90 -14.78
CA MET A 51 -10.31 1.87 -14.41
C MET A 51 -9.17 2.48 -13.63
N ALA A 52 -8.77 1.82 -12.59
CA ALA A 52 -7.66 2.25 -11.77
C ALA A 52 -6.78 1.07 -11.44
N TYR A 53 -5.52 1.35 -11.15
CA TYR A 53 -4.56 0.32 -10.75
C TYR A 53 -4.33 0.44 -9.26
N LYS A 54 -4.22 -0.69 -8.60
CA LYS A 54 -3.99 -0.75 -7.16
C LYS A 54 -2.82 -1.65 -6.87
N GLN A 55 -2.02 -1.27 -5.90
CA GLN A 55 -0.92 -2.08 -5.43
C GLN A 55 -0.90 -2.04 -3.92
N ALA A 56 -1.11 -3.18 -3.30
CA ALA A 56 -1.03 -3.26 -1.86
C ALA A 56 0.42 -3.14 -1.43
N MET A 57 0.65 -2.36 -0.39
CA MET A 57 1.98 -2.15 0.16
C MET A 57 1.92 -2.40 1.65
N ILE A 58 2.96 -3.00 2.17
CA ILE A 58 3.01 -3.30 3.59
C ILE A 58 4.33 -2.81 4.16
N LYS A 59 4.25 -2.22 5.34
CA LYS A 59 5.44 -1.83 6.09
C LYS A 59 5.47 -2.66 7.34
N LYS A 60 6.43 -3.55 7.42
CA LYS A 60 6.53 -4.40 8.60
C LYS A 60 6.95 -3.58 9.79
N ALA A 61 6.37 -3.90 10.92
CA ALA A 61 6.72 -3.21 12.14
C ALA A 61 8.16 -3.53 12.48
N SER A 62 8.90 -2.52 12.87
CA SER A 62 10.25 -2.76 13.34
C SER A 62 10.19 -3.00 14.85
N GLU A 63 11.13 -3.78 15.31
CA GLU A 63 11.16 -4.08 16.72
C GLU A 63 11.99 -3.14 17.50
#